data_93eec650f8c598e9e5e864db16aa0365
#
_entry.id   93eec650f8c598e9e5e864db16aa0365
#
_cell.length_a   1.000
_cell.length_b   1.000
_cell.length_c   1.000
_cell.angle_alpha   90.00
_cell.angle_beta   90.00
_cell.angle_gamma   90.00
#
_symmetry.space_group_name_H-M   'P 1'
#
loop_
_entity.id
_entity.type
_entity.pdbx_description
1 polymer ?
#
loop_
_entity_poly.entity_id
_entity_poly.type
_entity_poly.pdbx_seq_one_letter_code
_entity_poly.pdbx_strand_id
1 'polypeptide(L)'
;METQDVCYTREVAIEKAIEMEDKSFTTYKDLYFKVKDRLAKDVLKDLALDELKHKYTLEKAYFEDTVELHDKGETDGPSMNLTLLLEEKPLDHAANDQDVMVFAIHDEKRSVDFYRAMAGQCGGAPMEKMFSRLAQDEEGHLSKLETLYESLYMQDM
;
A
#
# COMPACT_ATOMS: atom_id res chain seq x y z
N MET A 1 12.80 -5.58 28.75
CA MET A 1 11.68 -4.68 28.57
C MET A 1 10.75 -5.29 27.55
N GLU A 2 9.65 -5.79 28.02
CA GLU A 2 8.65 -6.31 27.10
C GLU A 2 8.08 -5.15 26.31
N THR A 3 8.20 -5.21 24.97
CA THR A 3 7.44 -4.35 24.10
C THR A 3 5.98 -4.66 24.39
N GLN A 4 5.29 -3.78 25.08
CA GLN A 4 3.86 -3.91 25.26
C GLN A 4 3.22 -3.84 23.87
N ASP A 5 2.56 -4.92 23.49
CA ASP A 5 1.68 -4.94 22.34
C ASP A 5 0.54 -3.96 22.62
N VAL A 6 0.70 -2.73 22.14
CA VAL A 6 -0.29 -1.68 22.35
C VAL A 6 -1.22 -1.67 21.15
N CYS A 7 -2.43 -2.16 21.35
CA CYS A 7 -3.51 -1.93 20.40
C CYS A 7 -4.05 -0.51 20.62
N TYR A 8 -4.15 0.24 19.55
CA TYR A 8 -4.68 1.60 19.60
C TYR A 8 -6.18 1.61 19.86
N THR A 9 -6.67 2.71 20.45
CA THR A 9 -8.11 2.98 20.45
C THR A 9 -8.58 3.10 19.00
N ARG A 10 -9.89 2.94 18.80
CA ARG A 10 -10.49 3.06 17.46
C ARG A 10 -10.11 4.36 16.76
N GLU A 11 -10.21 5.48 17.46
CA GLU A 11 -9.92 6.81 16.91
C GLU A 11 -8.44 6.94 16.53
N VAL A 12 -7.53 6.50 17.40
CA VAL A 12 -6.09 6.56 17.12
C VAL A 12 -5.71 5.61 15.97
N ALA A 13 -6.32 4.43 15.92
CA ALA A 13 -6.09 3.48 14.82
C ALA A 13 -6.53 4.07 13.47
N ILE A 14 -7.69 4.71 13.42
CA ILE A 14 -8.19 5.39 12.23
C ILE A 14 -7.22 6.51 11.82
N GLU A 15 -6.77 7.31 12.77
CA GLU A 15 -5.82 8.41 12.52
C GLU A 15 -4.50 7.89 11.91
N LYS A 16 -3.96 6.80 12.47
CA LYS A 16 -2.74 6.17 11.95
C LYS A 16 -2.93 5.66 10.53
N ALA A 17 -4.06 5.02 10.26
CA ALA A 17 -4.38 4.54 8.92
C ALA A 17 -4.53 5.70 7.92
N ILE A 18 -5.19 6.78 8.31
CA ILE A 18 -5.33 7.98 7.47
C ILE A 18 -3.95 8.57 7.13
N GLU A 19 -3.06 8.67 8.10
CA GLU A 19 -1.69 9.15 7.85
C GLU A 19 -0.95 8.28 6.83
N MET A 20 -1.10 6.96 6.92
CA MET A 20 -0.48 6.03 5.98
C MET A 20 -1.06 6.18 4.57
N GLU A 21 -2.38 6.28 4.46
CA GLU A 21 -3.06 6.44 3.17
C GLU A 21 -2.71 7.78 2.51
N ASP A 22 -2.64 8.84 3.30
CA ASP A 22 -2.26 10.17 2.80
C ASP A 22 -0.82 10.18 2.28
N LYS A 23 0.08 9.54 3.00
CA LYS A 23 1.48 9.38 2.58
C LYS A 23 1.57 8.57 1.29
N SER A 24 0.84 7.46 1.20
CA SER A 24 0.82 6.62 0.00
C SER A 24 0.26 7.36 -1.21
N PHE A 25 -0.83 8.10 -1.02
CA PHE A 25 -1.38 8.94 -2.09
C PHE A 25 -0.34 9.93 -2.60
N THR A 26 0.32 10.66 -1.70
CA THR A 26 1.35 11.65 -2.09
C THR A 26 2.49 10.96 -2.84
N THR A 27 2.94 9.81 -2.37
CA THR A 27 3.99 9.03 -3.02
C THR A 27 3.58 8.65 -4.46
N TYR A 28 2.41 8.05 -4.64
CA TYR A 28 1.97 7.63 -5.98
C TYR A 28 1.73 8.81 -6.91
N LYS A 29 1.21 9.91 -6.38
CA LYS A 29 1.07 11.14 -7.16
C LYS A 29 2.42 11.65 -7.66
N ASP A 30 3.42 11.70 -6.79
CA ASP A 30 4.76 12.17 -7.15
C ASP A 30 5.43 11.23 -8.16
N LEU A 31 5.29 9.93 -7.97
CA LEU A 31 5.81 8.94 -8.91
C LEU A 31 5.12 9.01 -10.27
N TYR A 32 3.82 9.27 -10.28
CA TYR A 32 3.06 9.47 -11.52
C TYR A 32 3.68 10.58 -12.39
N PHE A 33 4.09 11.67 -11.77
CA PHE A 33 4.71 12.78 -12.50
C PHE A 33 6.17 12.52 -12.89
N LYS A 34 6.82 11.52 -12.31
CA LYS A 34 8.19 11.14 -12.63
C LYS A 34 8.30 10.18 -13.79
N VAL A 35 7.42 9.18 -13.87
CA VAL A 35 7.51 8.15 -14.89
C VAL A 35 7.10 8.67 -16.26
N LYS A 36 7.65 8.07 -17.30
CA LYS A 36 7.35 8.39 -18.70
C LYS A 36 6.47 7.34 -19.35
N ASP A 37 6.63 6.08 -18.96
CA ASP A 37 5.84 4.98 -19.49
C ASP A 37 4.35 5.16 -19.17
N ARG A 38 3.51 5.02 -20.20
CA ARG A 38 2.08 5.26 -20.06
C ARG A 38 1.38 4.23 -19.18
N LEU A 39 1.75 2.97 -19.29
CA LEU A 39 1.15 1.92 -18.45
C LEU A 39 1.52 2.12 -16.98
N ALA A 40 2.78 2.48 -16.71
CA ALA A 40 3.23 2.82 -15.37
C ALA A 40 2.45 4.02 -14.81
N LYS A 41 2.27 5.07 -15.62
CA LYS A 41 1.45 6.23 -15.22
C LYS A 41 0.02 5.83 -14.87
N ASP A 42 -0.61 5.02 -15.69
CA ASP A 42 -2.00 4.61 -15.47
C ASP A 42 -2.14 3.79 -14.19
N VAL A 43 -1.23 2.87 -13.92
CA VAL A 43 -1.23 2.09 -12.69
C VAL A 43 -1.01 2.96 -11.46
N LEU A 44 -0.01 3.86 -11.51
CA LEU A 44 0.28 4.77 -10.37
C LEU A 44 -0.90 5.70 -10.10
N LYS A 45 -1.58 6.18 -11.14
CA LYS A 45 -2.78 7.00 -10.97
C LYS A 45 -3.90 6.21 -10.31
N ASP A 46 -4.16 5.00 -10.77
CA ASP A 46 -5.21 4.14 -10.19
C ASP A 46 -4.93 3.83 -8.73
N LEU A 47 -3.67 3.53 -8.39
CA LEU A 47 -3.26 3.30 -7.00
C LEU A 47 -3.45 4.57 -6.15
N ALA A 48 -3.06 5.73 -6.66
CA ALA A 48 -3.26 7.00 -5.94
C ALA A 48 -4.75 7.24 -5.65
N LEU A 49 -5.61 6.99 -6.63
CA LEU A 49 -7.06 7.16 -6.46
C LEU A 49 -7.64 6.16 -5.47
N ASP A 50 -7.13 4.93 -5.42
CA ASP A 50 -7.55 3.94 -4.44
C ASP A 50 -7.16 4.38 -3.02
N GLU A 51 -5.96 4.95 -2.85
CA GLU A 51 -5.53 5.49 -1.54
C GLU A 51 -6.43 6.64 -1.08
N LEU A 52 -6.90 7.49 -2.01
CA LEU A 52 -7.87 8.55 -1.68
C LEU A 52 -9.22 7.97 -1.23
N LYS A 53 -9.68 6.90 -1.86
CA LYS A 53 -10.91 6.22 -1.45
C LYS A 53 -10.77 5.63 -0.06
N HIS A 54 -9.67 4.97 0.24
CA HIS A 54 -9.37 4.44 1.57
C HIS A 54 -9.37 5.56 2.60
N LYS A 55 -8.67 6.66 2.33
CA LYS A 55 -8.63 7.81 3.22
C LYS A 55 -10.02 8.36 3.51
N TYR A 56 -10.82 8.57 2.46
CA TYR A 56 -12.20 9.07 2.60
C TYR A 56 -13.05 8.13 3.47
N THR A 57 -12.98 6.83 3.22
CA THR A 57 -13.70 5.82 3.99
C THR A 57 -13.28 5.83 5.46
N LEU A 58 -11.98 5.96 5.72
CA LEU A 58 -11.44 6.03 7.07
C LEU A 58 -11.88 7.33 7.78
N GLU A 59 -11.91 8.45 7.09
CA GLU A 59 -12.40 9.72 7.68
C GLU A 59 -13.87 9.63 8.03
N LYS A 60 -14.69 9.02 7.18
CA LYS A 60 -16.11 8.77 7.50
C LYS A 60 -16.26 7.88 8.74
N ALA A 61 -15.34 6.97 8.96
CA ALA A 61 -15.42 6.04 10.08
C ALA A 61 -15.33 6.73 11.45
N TYR A 62 -14.87 7.98 11.53
CA TYR A 62 -14.96 8.75 12.77
C TYR A 62 -16.41 8.94 13.24
N PHE A 63 -17.35 8.98 12.30
CA PHE A 63 -18.76 9.27 12.53
C PHE A 63 -19.66 8.03 12.40
N GLU A 64 -19.12 6.91 11.95
CA GLU A 64 -19.86 5.68 11.70
C GLU A 64 -19.29 4.55 12.55
N ASP A 65 -20.16 3.63 13.01
CA ASP A 65 -19.77 2.52 13.87
C ASP A 65 -18.99 1.44 13.14
N THR A 66 -19.08 1.37 11.81
CA THR A 66 -18.42 0.36 10.99
C THR A 66 -17.52 1.01 9.96
N VAL A 67 -16.33 0.42 9.80
CA VAL A 67 -15.42 0.77 8.70
C VAL A 67 -15.69 -0.20 7.57
N GLU A 68 -16.40 0.27 6.54
CA GLU A 68 -16.61 -0.49 5.33
C GLU A 68 -15.63 -0.01 4.26
N LEU A 69 -14.61 -0.82 4.02
CA LEU A 69 -13.69 -0.61 2.90
C LEU A 69 -14.31 -1.32 1.70
N HIS A 70 -14.70 -0.55 0.69
CA HIS A 70 -15.51 -1.02 -0.43
C HIS A 70 -14.75 -1.84 -1.47
N ASP A 71 -13.43 -1.71 -1.53
CA ASP A 71 -12.66 -2.51 -2.44
C ASP A 71 -12.32 -3.84 -1.80
N LYS A 72 -12.97 -4.88 -2.27
CA LYS A 72 -12.43 -6.21 -2.14
C LYS A 72 -11.24 -6.24 -3.08
N GLY A 73 -10.05 -6.00 -2.53
CA GLY A 73 -8.85 -6.17 -3.31
C GLY A 73 -8.92 -7.51 -4.01
N GLU A 74 -9.22 -7.51 -5.29
CA GLU A 74 -9.01 -8.67 -6.11
C GLU A 74 -7.51 -8.89 -6.13
N THR A 75 -7.06 -9.76 -5.24
CA THR A 75 -5.69 -10.21 -5.30
C THR A 75 -5.59 -11.12 -6.51
N ASP A 76 -4.87 -10.69 -7.53
CA ASP A 76 -4.54 -11.52 -8.69
C ASP A 76 -3.59 -12.66 -8.31
N GLY A 77 -3.73 -13.20 -7.13
CA GLY A 77 -2.91 -14.28 -6.62
C GLY A 77 -1.87 -13.83 -5.59
N PRO A 78 -1.02 -14.75 -5.11
CA PRO A 78 0.01 -14.43 -4.13
C PRO A 78 1.07 -13.51 -4.70
N SER A 79 1.71 -12.72 -3.83
CA SER A 79 2.86 -11.88 -4.21
C SER A 79 3.96 -12.73 -4.83
N MET A 80 4.59 -12.20 -5.86
CA MET A 80 5.79 -12.79 -6.47
C MET A 80 7.05 -12.57 -5.62
N ASN A 81 6.96 -11.86 -4.50
CA ASN A 81 8.08 -11.53 -3.61
C ASN A 81 9.26 -10.86 -4.33
N LEU A 82 8.95 -9.97 -5.27
CA LEU A 82 9.98 -9.27 -6.05
C LEU A 82 10.87 -8.40 -5.17
N THR A 83 10.42 -7.98 -3.99
CA THR A 83 11.26 -7.23 -3.04
C THR A 83 12.49 -8.01 -2.59
N LEU A 84 12.46 -9.34 -2.66
CA LEU A 84 13.61 -10.18 -2.34
C LEU A 84 14.64 -10.22 -3.47
N LEU A 85 14.23 -9.92 -4.70
CA LEU A 85 15.07 -9.97 -5.90
C LEU A 85 15.54 -8.59 -6.35
N LEU A 86 14.76 -7.56 -6.10
CA LEU A 86 14.97 -6.21 -6.62
C LEU A 86 15.55 -5.31 -5.54
N GLU A 87 16.74 -4.76 -5.81
CA GLU A 87 17.38 -3.81 -4.91
C GLU A 87 16.77 -2.41 -5.09
N GLU A 88 16.29 -1.84 -4.00
CA GLU A 88 15.77 -0.48 -3.98
C GLU A 88 16.91 0.52 -4.11
N LYS A 89 16.76 1.49 -5.03
CA LYS A 89 17.72 2.56 -5.25
C LYS A 89 17.11 3.92 -4.87
N PRO A 90 17.93 4.89 -4.45
CA PRO A 90 17.42 6.24 -4.21
C PRO A 90 16.78 6.83 -5.47
N LEU A 91 15.66 7.53 -5.30
CA LEU A 91 14.97 8.22 -6.39
C LEU A 91 15.54 9.63 -6.53
N ASP A 92 16.71 9.72 -7.14
CA ASP A 92 17.29 11.00 -7.53
C ASP A 92 16.87 11.37 -8.97
N HIS A 93 17.41 12.48 -9.49
CA HIS A 93 17.09 12.93 -10.85
C HIS A 93 17.60 11.98 -11.96
N ALA A 94 18.48 11.04 -11.63
CA ALA A 94 18.99 10.04 -12.55
C ALA A 94 18.14 8.76 -12.57
N ALA A 95 17.15 8.64 -11.68
CA ALA A 95 16.28 7.47 -11.61
C ALA A 95 15.43 7.35 -12.89
N ASN A 96 15.39 6.15 -13.46
CA ASN A 96 14.56 5.84 -14.61
C ASN A 96 13.22 5.22 -14.16
N ASP A 97 12.34 4.95 -15.13
CA ASP A 97 11.03 4.36 -14.83
C ASP A 97 11.15 3.02 -14.08
N GLN A 98 12.12 2.19 -14.44
CA GLN A 98 12.34 0.93 -13.76
C GLN A 98 12.70 1.13 -12.29
N ASP A 99 13.58 2.09 -11.98
CA ASP A 99 13.95 2.44 -10.60
C ASP A 99 12.73 2.93 -9.82
N VAL A 100 11.87 3.73 -10.44
CA VAL A 100 10.62 4.21 -9.83
C VAL A 100 9.70 3.04 -9.50
N MET A 101 9.55 2.09 -10.41
CA MET A 101 8.69 0.92 -10.18
C MET A 101 9.23 0.02 -9.07
N VAL A 102 10.55 -0.17 -8.99
CA VAL A 102 11.18 -0.90 -7.88
C VAL A 102 10.90 -0.21 -6.55
N PHE A 103 11.03 1.12 -6.50
CA PHE A 103 10.70 1.88 -5.31
C PHE A 103 9.22 1.69 -4.90
N ALA A 104 8.32 1.78 -5.86
CA ALA A 104 6.88 1.63 -5.59
C ALA A 104 6.57 0.24 -5.01
N ILE A 105 7.19 -0.80 -5.53
CA ILE A 105 7.03 -2.18 -5.03
C ILE A 105 7.51 -2.28 -3.58
N HIS A 106 8.68 -1.76 -3.26
CA HIS A 106 9.19 -1.76 -1.89
C HIS A 106 8.32 -0.92 -0.94
N ASP A 107 7.86 0.24 -1.40
CA ASP A 107 7.01 1.11 -0.59
C ASP A 107 5.66 0.44 -0.26
N GLU A 108 5.06 -0.22 -1.24
CA GLU A 108 3.82 -0.98 -1.05
C GLU A 108 4.03 -2.15 -0.08
N LYS A 109 5.14 -2.85 -0.18
CA LYS A 109 5.49 -3.93 0.75
C LYS A 109 5.59 -3.40 2.19
N ARG A 110 6.18 -2.23 2.38
CA ARG A 110 6.24 -1.58 3.71
C ARG A 110 4.84 -1.30 4.25
N SER A 111 3.91 -0.86 3.40
CA SER A 111 2.52 -0.63 3.82
C SER A 111 1.81 -1.92 4.23
N VAL A 112 1.97 -2.98 3.45
CA VAL A 112 1.44 -4.31 3.78
C VAL A 112 1.96 -4.76 5.14
N ASP A 113 3.27 -4.70 5.34
CA ASP A 113 3.90 -5.15 6.58
C ASP A 113 3.45 -4.31 7.78
N PHE A 114 3.29 -2.99 7.59
CA PHE A 114 2.76 -2.10 8.63
C PHE A 114 1.37 -2.53 9.07
N TYR A 115 0.44 -2.70 8.13
CA TYR A 115 -0.94 -3.06 8.47
C TYR A 115 -1.04 -4.47 9.04
N ARG A 116 -0.22 -5.42 8.58
CA ARG A 116 -0.17 -6.77 9.17
C ARG A 116 0.34 -6.74 10.60
N ALA A 117 1.39 -5.96 10.87
CA ALA A 117 1.92 -5.80 12.23
C ALA A 117 0.85 -5.18 13.15
N MET A 118 0.13 -4.17 12.67
CA MET A 118 -0.94 -3.54 13.45
C MET A 118 -2.09 -4.50 13.72
N ALA A 119 -2.48 -5.30 12.73
CA ALA A 119 -3.50 -6.32 12.92
C ALA A 119 -3.07 -7.36 13.96
N GLY A 120 -1.81 -7.80 13.93
CA GLY A 120 -1.26 -8.75 14.89
C GLY A 120 -1.23 -8.23 16.32
N GLN A 121 -0.93 -6.93 16.49
CA GLN A 121 -0.90 -6.29 17.81
C GLN A 121 -2.31 -6.10 18.38
N CYS A 122 -3.33 -6.03 17.53
CA CYS A 122 -4.70 -5.83 17.93
C CYS A 122 -5.52 -7.13 17.93
N GLY A 123 -4.87 -8.28 18.08
CA GLY A 123 -5.53 -9.58 18.04
C GLY A 123 -6.75 -9.64 18.96
N GLY A 124 -7.90 -10.01 18.39
CA GLY A 124 -9.17 -10.10 19.11
C GLY A 124 -9.92 -8.78 19.29
N ALA A 125 -9.31 -7.65 18.94
CA ALA A 125 -9.96 -6.34 19.02
C ALA A 125 -10.68 -5.99 17.70
N PRO A 126 -11.69 -5.09 17.72
CA PRO A 126 -12.36 -4.65 16.48
C PRO A 126 -11.41 -4.09 15.42
N MET A 127 -10.32 -3.46 15.86
CA MET A 127 -9.32 -2.88 14.96
C MET A 127 -8.52 -3.92 14.17
N GLU A 128 -8.45 -5.16 14.65
CA GLU A 128 -7.83 -6.25 13.90
C GLU A 128 -8.44 -6.40 12.51
N LYS A 129 -9.76 -6.39 12.41
CA LYS A 129 -10.47 -6.52 11.13
C LYS A 129 -10.15 -5.37 10.19
N MET A 130 -10.11 -4.15 10.70
CA MET A 130 -9.79 -2.98 9.91
C MET A 130 -8.37 -3.08 9.33
N PHE A 131 -7.39 -3.35 10.18
CA PHE A 131 -5.99 -3.46 9.75
C PHE A 131 -5.76 -4.66 8.82
N SER A 132 -6.41 -5.79 9.09
CA SER A 132 -6.34 -6.96 8.21
C SER A 132 -6.91 -6.66 6.83
N ARG A 133 -8.00 -5.91 6.77
CA ARG A 133 -8.61 -5.51 5.50
C ARG A 133 -7.73 -4.54 4.72
N LEU A 134 -7.15 -3.56 5.40
CA LEU A 134 -6.20 -2.64 4.77
C LEU A 134 -4.98 -3.39 4.24
N ALA A 135 -4.43 -4.32 5.02
CA ALA A 135 -3.31 -5.16 4.57
C ALA A 135 -3.67 -5.93 3.30
N GLN A 136 -4.88 -6.47 3.23
CA GLN A 136 -5.37 -7.21 2.07
C GLN A 136 -5.47 -6.33 0.82
N ASP A 137 -5.99 -5.12 0.98
CA ASP A 137 -6.11 -4.17 -0.13
C ASP A 137 -4.73 -3.74 -0.64
N GLU A 138 -3.78 -3.50 0.28
CA GLU A 138 -2.41 -3.15 -0.07
C GLU A 138 -1.67 -4.32 -0.74
N GLU A 139 -1.97 -5.56 -0.37
CA GLU A 139 -1.45 -6.75 -1.10
C GLU A 139 -1.94 -6.77 -2.55
N GLY A 140 -3.17 -6.37 -2.78
CA GLY A 140 -3.69 -6.23 -4.15
C GLY A 140 -2.92 -5.19 -4.94
N HIS A 141 -2.58 -4.05 -4.33
CA HIS A 141 -1.75 -3.01 -4.95
C HIS A 141 -0.35 -3.55 -5.27
N LEU A 142 0.26 -4.26 -4.32
CA LEU A 142 1.58 -4.87 -4.52
C LEU A 142 1.57 -5.84 -5.70
N SER A 143 0.55 -6.69 -5.78
CA SER A 143 0.39 -7.65 -6.88
C SER A 143 0.27 -6.94 -8.24
N LYS A 144 -0.49 -5.84 -8.32
CA LYS A 144 -0.61 -5.04 -9.55
C LYS A 144 0.74 -4.47 -9.99
N LEU A 145 1.51 -3.93 -9.04
CA LEU A 145 2.84 -3.38 -9.33
C LEU A 145 3.81 -4.46 -9.79
N GLU A 146 3.80 -5.61 -9.12
CA GLU A 146 4.67 -6.73 -9.47
C GLU A 146 4.33 -7.29 -10.86
N THR A 147 3.05 -7.43 -11.18
CA THR A 147 2.59 -7.89 -12.49
C THR A 147 3.01 -6.92 -13.59
N LEU A 148 2.88 -5.63 -13.36
CA LEU A 148 3.33 -4.62 -14.31
C LEU A 148 4.85 -4.66 -14.50
N TYR A 149 5.59 -4.76 -13.40
CA TYR A 149 7.05 -4.83 -13.45
C TYR A 149 7.52 -6.05 -14.26
N GLU A 150 6.94 -7.21 -14.00
CA GLU A 150 7.22 -8.43 -14.76
C GLU A 150 6.95 -8.23 -16.24
N SER A 151 5.81 -7.65 -16.57
CA SER A 151 5.42 -7.39 -17.95
C SER A 151 6.37 -6.46 -18.68
N LEU A 152 6.84 -5.40 -18.02
CA LEU A 152 7.68 -4.37 -18.65
C LEU A 152 9.16 -4.75 -18.68
N TYR A 153 9.66 -5.47 -17.67
CA TYR A 153 11.11 -5.58 -17.44
C TYR A 153 11.62 -7.02 -17.31
N MET A 154 10.78 -8.03 -17.21
CA MET A 154 11.22 -9.39 -16.93
C MET A 154 10.87 -10.43 -18.01
N GLN A 155 10.27 -10.03 -19.12
CA GLN A 155 9.78 -10.97 -20.13
C GLN A 155 10.90 -11.68 -20.91
N ASP A 156 12.07 -11.08 -21.00
CA ASP A 156 13.21 -11.61 -21.76
C ASP A 156 14.31 -12.20 -20.86
N MET A 157 13.98 -12.45 -19.61
CA MET A 157 14.94 -13.03 -18.66
C MET A 157 14.90 -14.55 -18.68
#